data_acf8589ccb6cba7e9de030066b5fc5be
#
_entry.id   acf8589ccb6cba7e9de030066b5fc5be
#
_cell.length_a   1.000
_cell.length_b   1.000
_cell.length_c   1.000
_cell.angle_alpha   90.00
_cell.angle_beta   90.00
_cell.angle_gamma   90.00
#
_symmetry.space_group_name_H-M   'P 1'
#
loop_
_entity.id
_entity.type
_entity.pdbx_description
1 polymer ?
#
loop_
_entity_poly.entity_id
_entity_poly.type
_entity_poly.pdbx_seq_one_letter_code
_entity_poly.pdbx_strand_id
1 'polypeptide(L)'
;MSLENTLRDDPGRVASIIDHTNVDPTASEAAVRTLCNEVLEYGFRSAVVVPYHAPLASELLGGEADVVAVIGFPYGIQNSAAKRSEVEALRDHVDEFDMVMNRTAFANGDHDLVVDDVEAVKDAVGEKTLKCIIESPALTPPEIRRAAELVEAGGADFVKTAVGYDGPTDPAEIAAIREAVAPETEIKASGGISTFDEALEMVAAGATRIGASSGVAIYETTQ
;
A
#
# COMPACT_ATOMS: atom_id res chain seq x y z
N MET A 1 12.72 8.02 19.08
CA MET A 1 12.46 9.20 18.22
C MET A 1 11.32 8.79 17.30
N SER A 2 10.28 9.61 17.11
CA SER A 2 9.21 9.25 16.17
C SER A 2 9.71 9.34 14.73
N LEU A 3 9.04 8.63 13.80
CA LEU A 3 9.35 8.70 12.36
C LEU A 3 9.26 10.15 11.85
N GLU A 4 8.24 10.90 12.27
CA GLU A 4 8.07 12.31 11.96
C GLU A 4 9.33 13.14 12.34
N ASN A 5 9.80 13.01 13.58
CA ASN A 5 11.00 13.73 14.02
C ASN A 5 12.24 13.32 13.21
N THR A 6 12.35 12.03 12.88
CA THR A 6 13.45 11.54 12.03
C THR A 6 13.44 12.19 10.65
N LEU A 7 12.25 12.34 10.02
CA LEU A 7 12.12 12.99 8.71
C LEU A 7 12.32 14.52 8.77
N ARG A 8 11.93 15.16 9.87
CA ARG A 8 12.21 16.60 10.08
C ARG A 8 13.70 16.89 10.24
N ASP A 9 14.43 15.99 10.92
CA ASP A 9 15.88 16.13 11.15
C ASP A 9 16.69 15.75 9.89
N ASP A 10 16.22 14.79 9.11
CA ASP A 10 16.86 14.30 7.87
C ASP A 10 15.79 13.98 6.82
N PRO A 11 15.34 14.99 6.04
CA PRO A 11 14.27 14.83 5.05
C PRO A 11 14.55 13.77 3.98
N GLY A 12 15.80 13.55 3.59
CA GLY A 12 16.21 12.56 2.60
C GLY A 12 15.83 11.11 3.00
N ARG A 13 15.62 10.86 4.29
CA ARG A 13 15.16 9.56 4.78
C ARG A 13 13.72 9.19 4.35
N VAL A 14 12.97 10.15 3.81
CA VAL A 14 11.64 9.85 3.22
C VAL A 14 11.73 8.75 2.16
N ALA A 15 12.82 8.64 1.42
CA ALA A 15 13.05 7.58 0.45
C ALA A 15 12.80 6.18 1.04
N SER A 16 13.26 5.93 2.27
CA SER A 16 13.17 4.62 2.93
C SER A 16 11.74 4.18 3.28
N ILE A 17 10.75 5.05 3.16
CA ILE A 17 9.33 4.76 3.41
C ILE A 17 8.46 4.93 2.16
N ILE A 18 9.05 5.25 1.00
CA ILE A 18 8.31 5.38 -0.26
C ILE A 18 8.22 4.02 -0.96
N ASP A 19 6.99 3.55 -1.17
CA ASP A 19 6.64 2.52 -2.14
C ASP A 19 6.38 3.22 -3.49
N HIS A 20 7.40 3.27 -4.36
CA HIS A 20 7.29 3.92 -5.67
C HIS A 20 6.41 3.10 -6.60
N THR A 21 5.36 3.71 -7.16
CA THR A 21 4.20 2.98 -7.66
C THR A 21 3.93 3.26 -9.14
N ASN A 22 3.77 2.18 -9.93
CA ASN A 22 3.15 2.23 -11.24
C ASN A 22 2.17 1.05 -11.39
N VAL A 23 0.89 1.32 -11.20
CA VAL A 23 -0.22 0.35 -11.34
C VAL A 23 -1.15 0.70 -12.50
N ASP A 24 -0.67 1.49 -13.47
CA ASP A 24 -1.40 1.76 -14.71
C ASP A 24 -1.61 0.44 -15.47
N PRO A 25 -2.87 0.06 -15.81
CA PRO A 25 -3.16 -1.18 -16.55
C PRO A 25 -2.56 -1.21 -17.95
N THR A 26 -2.09 -0.08 -18.45
CA THR A 26 -1.47 0.07 -19.77
C THR A 26 0.04 0.34 -19.71
N ALA A 27 0.65 0.25 -18.52
CA ALA A 27 2.07 0.47 -18.33
C ALA A 27 2.91 -0.44 -19.24
N SER A 28 3.86 0.14 -19.95
CA SER A 28 4.80 -0.61 -20.79
C SER A 28 5.96 -1.17 -19.95
N GLU A 29 6.68 -2.18 -20.46
CA GLU A 29 7.93 -2.64 -19.84
C GLU A 29 8.95 -1.50 -19.68
N ALA A 30 9.00 -0.54 -20.62
CA ALA A 30 9.89 0.61 -20.50
C ALA A 30 9.54 1.48 -19.28
N ALA A 31 8.25 1.67 -18.99
CA ALA A 31 7.80 2.40 -17.81
C ALA A 31 8.18 1.66 -16.51
N VAL A 32 8.09 0.33 -16.49
CA VAL A 32 8.52 -0.48 -15.34
C VAL A 32 10.03 -0.43 -15.15
N ARG A 33 10.82 -0.44 -16.23
CA ARG A 33 12.28 -0.26 -16.16
C ARG A 33 12.64 1.11 -15.59
N THR A 34 11.93 2.17 -15.97
CA THR A 34 12.11 3.50 -15.38
C THR A 34 11.81 3.47 -13.89
N LEU A 35 10.65 2.91 -13.49
CA LEU A 35 10.26 2.77 -12.09
C LEU A 35 11.35 2.07 -11.25
N CYS A 36 11.84 0.92 -11.71
CA CYS A 36 12.86 0.17 -10.97
C CYS A 36 14.21 0.90 -10.92
N ASN A 37 14.60 1.61 -11.99
CA ASN A 37 15.81 2.44 -11.98
C ASN A 37 15.69 3.58 -10.97
N GLU A 38 14.54 4.27 -10.90
CA GLU A 38 14.27 5.31 -9.92
C GLU A 38 14.30 4.76 -8.49
N VAL A 39 13.73 3.56 -8.25
CA VAL A 39 13.79 2.90 -6.94
C VAL A 39 15.24 2.70 -6.48
N LEU A 40 16.10 2.20 -7.37
CA LEU A 40 17.52 1.98 -7.06
C LEU A 40 18.30 3.30 -6.92
N GLU A 41 18.05 4.27 -7.79
CA GLU A 41 18.76 5.56 -7.81
C GLU A 41 18.49 6.40 -6.57
N TYR A 42 17.22 6.48 -6.15
CA TYR A 42 16.79 7.28 -5.00
C TYR A 42 16.78 6.51 -3.68
N GLY A 43 16.96 5.19 -3.72
CA GLY A 43 16.90 4.33 -2.54
C GLY A 43 15.50 4.19 -1.97
N PHE A 44 14.46 4.16 -2.83
CA PHE A 44 13.09 3.94 -2.38
C PHE A 44 12.91 2.54 -1.81
N ARG A 45 11.94 2.39 -0.92
CA ARG A 45 11.67 1.15 -0.20
C ARG A 45 11.33 0.00 -1.15
N SER A 46 10.48 0.26 -2.14
CA SER A 46 9.98 -0.77 -3.05
C SER A 46 9.52 -0.23 -4.39
N ALA A 47 9.38 -1.12 -5.38
CA ALA A 47 8.59 -0.89 -6.60
C ALA A 47 7.23 -1.58 -6.48
N VAL A 48 6.13 -0.82 -6.64
CA VAL A 48 4.77 -1.36 -6.64
C VAL A 48 4.25 -1.47 -8.07
N VAL A 49 3.86 -2.67 -8.47
CA VAL A 49 3.47 -2.99 -9.85
C VAL A 49 2.17 -3.82 -9.91
N VAL A 50 1.56 -3.86 -11.09
CA VAL A 50 0.50 -4.82 -11.39
C VAL A 50 1.08 -6.24 -11.51
N PRO A 51 0.30 -7.32 -11.28
CA PRO A 51 0.76 -8.70 -11.31
C PRO A 51 1.60 -9.09 -12.53
N TYR A 52 1.18 -8.63 -13.72
CA TYR A 52 1.87 -8.92 -14.98
C TYR A 52 3.35 -8.50 -14.99
N HIS A 53 3.69 -7.40 -14.29
CA HIS A 53 5.03 -6.84 -14.27
C HIS A 53 5.90 -7.32 -13.09
N ALA A 54 5.37 -8.08 -12.16
CA ALA A 54 6.12 -8.51 -10.97
C ALA A 54 7.39 -9.33 -11.32
N PRO A 55 7.39 -10.28 -12.27
CA PRO A 55 8.61 -10.99 -12.66
C PRO A 55 9.69 -10.07 -13.23
N LEU A 56 9.30 -9.09 -14.06
CA LEU A 56 10.23 -8.11 -14.62
C LEU A 56 10.82 -7.20 -13.54
N ALA A 57 10.00 -6.71 -12.62
CA ALA A 57 10.47 -5.87 -11.51
C ALA A 57 11.43 -6.65 -10.61
N SER A 58 11.13 -7.91 -10.29
CA SER A 58 11.99 -8.79 -9.51
C SER A 58 13.37 -9.01 -10.18
N GLU A 59 13.38 -9.23 -11.49
CA GLU A 59 14.64 -9.36 -12.26
C GLU A 59 15.46 -8.06 -12.20
N LEU A 60 14.80 -6.90 -12.38
CA LEU A 60 15.46 -5.59 -12.46
C LEU A 60 16.03 -5.14 -11.13
N LEU A 61 15.29 -5.37 -10.03
CA LEU A 61 15.73 -4.97 -8.69
C LEU A 61 16.75 -5.95 -8.10
N GLY A 62 16.77 -7.21 -8.53
CA GLY A 62 17.79 -8.18 -8.13
C GLY A 62 17.94 -8.40 -6.62
N GLY A 63 16.93 -8.05 -5.82
CA GLY A 63 16.92 -8.11 -4.36
C GLY A 63 17.54 -6.90 -3.64
N GLU A 64 17.86 -5.81 -4.37
CA GLU A 64 18.36 -4.56 -3.77
C GLU A 64 17.23 -3.70 -3.17
N ALA A 65 15.99 -3.91 -3.63
CA ALA A 65 14.76 -3.29 -3.08
C ALA A 65 13.59 -4.27 -3.23
N ASP A 66 12.53 -4.07 -2.44
CA ASP A 66 11.38 -4.96 -2.44
C ASP A 66 10.49 -4.77 -3.69
N VAL A 67 9.89 -5.88 -4.15
CA VAL A 67 8.81 -5.87 -5.14
C VAL A 67 7.48 -6.00 -4.41
N VAL A 68 6.54 -5.11 -4.70
CA VAL A 68 5.17 -5.17 -4.20
C VAL A 68 4.21 -5.40 -5.36
N ALA A 69 3.32 -6.38 -5.27
CA ALA A 69 2.25 -6.58 -6.25
C ALA A 69 0.87 -6.27 -5.65
N VAL A 70 0.01 -5.65 -6.47
CA VAL A 70 -1.39 -5.45 -6.09
C VAL A 70 -2.22 -6.70 -6.33
N ILE A 71 -3.19 -7.02 -5.44
CA ILE A 71 -4.03 -8.22 -5.47
C ILE A 71 -5.51 -7.83 -5.44
N GLY A 72 -6.32 -8.47 -6.28
CA GLY A 72 -7.75 -8.13 -6.38
C GLY A 72 -8.01 -6.70 -6.83
N PHE A 73 -7.03 -6.10 -7.48
CA PHE A 73 -6.99 -4.69 -7.82
C PHE A 73 -7.83 -4.38 -9.08
N PRO A 74 -8.48 -3.19 -9.17
CA PRO A 74 -8.53 -2.13 -8.14
C PRO A 74 -9.76 -2.19 -7.21
N TYR A 75 -10.69 -3.13 -7.38
CA TYR A 75 -12.00 -3.06 -6.72
C TYR A 75 -12.20 -4.06 -5.57
N GLY A 76 -11.36 -5.08 -5.45
CA GLY A 76 -11.42 -6.08 -4.40
C GLY A 76 -12.63 -7.05 -4.49
N ILE A 77 -13.39 -7.02 -5.57
CA ILE A 77 -14.66 -7.76 -5.73
C ILE A 77 -14.51 -9.22 -6.12
N GLN A 78 -13.31 -9.68 -6.38
CA GLN A 78 -13.00 -11.09 -6.62
C GLN A 78 -13.24 -11.89 -5.34
N ASN A 79 -13.60 -13.17 -5.49
CA ASN A 79 -13.67 -14.07 -4.35
C ASN A 79 -12.26 -14.38 -3.81
N SER A 80 -12.18 -14.81 -2.54
CA SER A 80 -10.92 -15.08 -1.85
C SER A 80 -10.07 -16.13 -2.56
N ALA A 81 -10.67 -17.14 -3.20
CA ALA A 81 -9.92 -18.15 -3.94
C ALA A 81 -9.17 -17.55 -5.14
N ALA A 82 -9.75 -16.58 -5.86
CA ALA A 82 -9.09 -15.90 -6.96
C ALA A 82 -7.92 -15.03 -6.44
N LYS A 83 -8.11 -14.27 -5.36
CA LYS A 83 -7.04 -13.46 -4.74
C LYS A 83 -5.89 -14.33 -4.24
N ARG A 84 -6.19 -15.47 -3.60
CA ARG A 84 -5.17 -16.46 -3.18
C ARG A 84 -4.38 -16.98 -4.38
N SER A 85 -5.04 -17.30 -5.48
CA SER A 85 -4.37 -17.78 -6.69
C SER A 85 -3.45 -16.72 -7.30
N GLU A 86 -3.80 -15.42 -7.21
CA GLU A 86 -2.89 -14.31 -7.59
C GLU A 86 -1.63 -14.31 -6.71
N VAL A 87 -1.77 -14.44 -5.38
CA VAL A 87 -0.63 -14.53 -4.46
C VAL A 87 0.26 -15.73 -4.80
N GLU A 88 -0.35 -16.91 -4.96
CA GLU A 88 0.39 -18.15 -5.25
C GLU A 88 1.18 -18.05 -6.56
N ALA A 89 0.60 -17.43 -7.60
CA ALA A 89 1.25 -17.24 -8.90
C ALA A 89 2.43 -16.26 -8.85
N LEU A 90 2.47 -15.35 -7.87
CA LEU A 90 3.46 -14.29 -7.76
C LEU A 90 4.51 -14.53 -6.66
N ARG A 91 4.33 -15.54 -5.82
CA ARG A 91 5.10 -15.77 -4.59
C ARG A 91 6.60 -15.68 -4.76
N ASP A 92 7.14 -16.19 -5.88
CA ASP A 92 8.58 -16.26 -6.12
C ASP A 92 9.18 -14.93 -6.62
N HIS A 93 8.33 -13.95 -6.95
CA HIS A 93 8.72 -12.67 -7.54
C HIS A 93 8.38 -11.46 -6.69
N VAL A 94 7.68 -11.64 -5.56
CA VAL A 94 7.09 -10.55 -4.79
C VAL A 94 7.47 -10.69 -3.31
N ASP A 95 7.82 -9.57 -2.68
CA ASP A 95 8.20 -9.52 -1.27
C ASP A 95 7.03 -9.09 -0.38
N GLU A 96 6.17 -8.18 -0.87
CA GLU A 96 5.02 -7.68 -0.16
C GLU A 96 3.79 -7.63 -1.09
N PHE A 97 2.58 -7.75 -0.55
CA PHE A 97 1.33 -7.74 -1.30
C PHE A 97 0.39 -6.64 -0.81
N ASP A 98 -0.19 -5.89 -1.76
CA ASP A 98 -1.21 -4.87 -1.51
C ASP A 98 -2.56 -5.38 -2.02
N MET A 99 -3.37 -6.06 -1.20
CA MET A 99 -4.71 -6.50 -1.60
C MET A 99 -5.74 -5.37 -1.46
N VAL A 100 -6.81 -5.42 -2.26
CA VAL A 100 -8.00 -4.58 -2.04
C VAL A 100 -9.03 -5.39 -1.25
N MET A 101 -9.55 -4.83 -0.14
CA MET A 101 -10.63 -5.47 0.61
C MET A 101 -11.88 -5.68 -0.27
N ASN A 102 -12.75 -6.62 0.08
CA ASN A 102 -13.99 -6.82 -0.65
C ASN A 102 -14.97 -5.66 -0.39
N ARG A 103 -14.88 -4.61 -1.23
CA ARG A 103 -15.70 -3.39 -1.12
C ARG A 103 -17.21 -3.69 -1.22
N THR A 104 -17.60 -4.70 -2.00
CA THR A 104 -19.01 -5.09 -2.12
C THR A 104 -19.52 -5.74 -0.83
N ALA A 105 -18.77 -6.65 -0.22
CA ALA A 105 -19.11 -7.25 1.05
C ALA A 105 -19.23 -6.17 2.15
N PHE A 106 -18.25 -5.27 2.23
CA PHE A 106 -18.26 -4.16 3.19
C PHE A 106 -19.50 -3.28 3.02
N ALA A 107 -19.83 -2.84 1.80
CA ALA A 107 -20.99 -1.99 1.51
C ALA A 107 -22.34 -2.67 1.82
N ASN A 108 -22.40 -4.01 1.80
CA ASN A 108 -23.60 -4.79 2.16
C ASN A 108 -23.65 -5.18 3.65
N GLY A 109 -22.65 -4.77 4.46
CA GLY A 109 -22.57 -5.11 5.88
C GLY A 109 -22.18 -6.57 6.15
N ASP A 110 -21.67 -7.29 5.15
CA ASP A 110 -21.15 -8.66 5.28
C ASP A 110 -19.72 -8.62 5.79
N HIS A 111 -19.59 -8.20 7.05
CA HIS A 111 -18.30 -7.94 7.69
C HIS A 111 -17.51 -9.23 7.94
N ASP A 112 -18.19 -10.35 8.19
CA ASP A 112 -17.54 -11.65 8.39
C ASP A 112 -16.82 -12.06 7.09
N LEU A 113 -17.46 -11.86 5.93
CA LEU A 113 -16.82 -12.13 4.64
C LEU A 113 -15.59 -11.23 4.40
N VAL A 114 -15.60 -9.99 4.87
CA VAL A 114 -14.43 -9.10 4.76
C VAL A 114 -13.25 -9.65 5.56
N VAL A 115 -13.48 -10.09 6.79
CA VAL A 115 -12.45 -10.70 7.65
C VAL A 115 -11.94 -12.00 7.03
N ASP A 116 -12.84 -12.91 6.65
CA ASP A 116 -12.50 -14.20 6.04
C ASP A 116 -11.69 -14.04 4.74
N ASP A 117 -11.99 -12.99 3.93
CA ASP A 117 -11.27 -12.68 2.69
C ASP A 117 -9.82 -12.24 2.97
N VAL A 118 -9.62 -11.37 3.97
CA VAL A 118 -8.29 -10.91 4.37
C VAL A 118 -7.48 -12.06 4.98
N GLU A 119 -8.08 -12.84 5.90
CA GLU A 119 -7.45 -14.00 6.53
C GLU A 119 -7.01 -15.04 5.49
N ALA A 120 -7.91 -15.38 4.54
CA ALA A 120 -7.59 -16.33 3.48
C ALA A 120 -6.43 -15.87 2.59
N VAL A 121 -6.32 -14.57 2.31
CA VAL A 121 -5.19 -14.01 1.55
C VAL A 121 -3.93 -13.97 2.41
N LYS A 122 -4.02 -13.58 3.71
CA LYS A 122 -2.86 -13.59 4.63
C LYS A 122 -2.27 -15.00 4.78
N ASP A 123 -3.11 -16.01 4.90
CA ASP A 123 -2.67 -17.40 4.92
C ASP A 123 -1.86 -17.78 3.66
N ALA A 124 -2.30 -17.32 2.48
CA ALA A 124 -1.59 -17.56 1.23
C ALA A 124 -0.28 -16.76 1.16
N VAL A 125 -0.24 -15.54 1.68
CA VAL A 125 0.96 -14.69 1.77
C VAL A 125 2.01 -15.29 2.71
N GLY A 126 1.59 -15.88 3.83
CA GLY A 126 2.48 -16.49 4.82
C GLY A 126 3.28 -15.43 5.59
N GLU A 127 4.59 -15.61 5.67
CA GLU A 127 5.52 -14.72 6.41
C GLU A 127 5.77 -13.37 5.72
N LYS A 128 5.34 -13.20 4.47
CA LYS A 128 5.49 -11.93 3.75
C LYS A 128 4.47 -10.90 4.23
N THR A 129 4.74 -9.64 3.93
CA THR A 129 3.87 -8.53 4.33
C THR A 129 2.61 -8.48 3.47
N LEU A 130 1.45 -8.41 4.13
CA LEU A 130 0.16 -8.12 3.52
C LEU A 130 -0.33 -6.74 3.94
N LYS A 131 -0.61 -5.88 2.95
CA LYS A 131 -1.29 -4.61 3.17
C LYS A 131 -2.69 -4.71 2.58
N CYS A 132 -3.72 -4.24 3.29
CA CYS A 132 -5.09 -4.28 2.80
C CYS A 132 -5.62 -2.86 2.56
N ILE A 133 -6.04 -2.59 1.32
CA ILE A 133 -6.56 -1.31 0.86
C ILE A 133 -8.04 -1.23 1.21
N ILE A 134 -8.43 -0.23 2.00
CA ILE A 134 -9.82 0.01 2.40
C ILE A 134 -10.56 1.01 1.52
N GLU A 135 -9.85 1.77 0.67
CA GLU A 135 -10.35 2.87 -0.16
C GLU A 135 -11.03 3.96 0.68
N SER A 136 -10.29 4.50 1.64
CA SER A 136 -10.80 5.47 2.62
C SER A 136 -11.42 6.73 2.02
N PRO A 137 -10.97 7.28 0.85
CA PRO A 137 -11.63 8.43 0.24
C PRO A 137 -13.10 8.19 -0.16
N ALA A 138 -13.50 6.93 -0.30
CA ALA A 138 -14.88 6.56 -0.62
C ALA A 138 -15.74 6.26 0.63
N LEU A 139 -15.20 6.40 1.84
CA LEU A 139 -15.83 6.00 3.10
C LEU A 139 -16.06 7.20 4.02
N THR A 140 -17.10 7.12 4.84
CA THR A 140 -17.29 8.05 5.95
C THR A 140 -16.34 7.74 7.12
N PRO A 141 -16.03 8.69 8.03
CA PRO A 141 -15.14 8.43 9.16
C PRO A 141 -15.51 7.21 10.04
N PRO A 142 -16.80 6.91 10.35
CA PRO A 142 -17.16 5.67 11.02
C PRO A 142 -16.87 4.41 10.19
N GLU A 143 -17.07 4.46 8.87
CA GLU A 143 -16.79 3.35 7.96
C GLU A 143 -15.29 3.10 7.83
N ILE A 144 -14.46 4.16 7.81
CA ILE A 144 -12.99 4.05 7.82
C ILE A 144 -12.53 3.26 9.05
N ARG A 145 -12.99 3.63 10.25
CA ARG A 145 -12.66 2.91 11.48
C ARG A 145 -13.10 1.45 11.39
N ARG A 146 -14.34 1.22 10.95
CA ARG A 146 -14.86 -0.14 10.85
C ARG A 146 -14.09 -1.00 9.84
N ALA A 147 -13.76 -0.46 8.67
CA ALA A 147 -12.95 -1.16 7.67
C ALA A 147 -11.55 -1.49 8.21
N ALA A 148 -10.91 -0.55 8.93
CA ALA A 148 -9.61 -0.77 9.54
C ALA A 148 -9.63 -1.89 10.59
N GLU A 149 -10.65 -1.90 11.48
CA GLU A 149 -10.86 -2.98 12.46
C GLU A 149 -11.01 -4.35 11.81
N LEU A 150 -11.76 -4.45 10.70
CA LEU A 150 -11.99 -5.71 9.99
C LEU A 150 -10.71 -6.20 9.29
N VAL A 151 -9.95 -5.30 8.71
CA VAL A 151 -8.66 -5.61 8.06
C VAL A 151 -7.65 -6.11 9.09
N GLU A 152 -7.55 -5.46 10.25
CA GLU A 152 -6.73 -5.93 11.37
C GLU A 152 -7.19 -7.30 11.88
N ALA A 153 -8.49 -7.50 12.07
CA ALA A 153 -9.05 -8.79 12.50
C ALA A 153 -8.73 -9.94 11.54
N GLY A 154 -8.64 -9.66 10.23
CA GLY A 154 -8.20 -10.61 9.21
C GLY A 154 -6.67 -10.84 9.17
N GLY A 155 -5.90 -10.16 10.01
CA GLY A 155 -4.47 -10.38 10.18
C GLY A 155 -3.57 -9.69 9.15
N ALA A 156 -4.05 -8.66 8.44
CA ALA A 156 -3.17 -7.85 7.60
C ALA A 156 -2.15 -7.07 8.46
N ASP A 157 -0.92 -6.95 7.96
CA ASP A 157 0.16 -6.23 8.65
C ASP A 157 -0.02 -4.71 8.53
N PHE A 158 -0.68 -4.26 7.46
CA PHE A 158 -0.96 -2.84 7.18
C PHE A 158 -2.41 -2.61 6.79
N VAL A 159 -2.96 -1.50 7.24
CA VAL A 159 -4.11 -0.85 6.59
C VAL A 159 -3.56 0.16 5.58
N LYS A 160 -3.96 0.04 4.30
CA LYS A 160 -3.62 0.99 3.24
C LYS A 160 -4.85 1.81 2.86
N THR A 161 -4.69 3.12 2.70
CA THR A 161 -5.83 4.02 2.47
C THR A 161 -6.51 3.82 1.13
N ALA A 162 -5.78 3.91 0.00
CA ALA A 162 -6.41 4.01 -1.32
C ALA A 162 -5.67 3.27 -2.44
N VAL A 163 -6.42 2.96 -3.51
CA VAL A 163 -5.87 2.54 -4.81
C VAL A 163 -5.37 3.75 -5.63
N GLY A 164 -5.88 4.95 -5.35
CA GLY A 164 -5.50 6.20 -6.00
C GLY A 164 -6.44 6.66 -7.11
N TYR A 165 -7.65 6.07 -7.25
CA TYR A 165 -8.62 6.45 -8.29
C TYR A 165 -9.81 7.26 -7.75
N ASP A 166 -10.21 7.06 -6.49
CA ASP A 166 -11.41 7.68 -5.91
C ASP A 166 -11.10 9.03 -5.18
N GLY A 167 -9.90 9.57 -5.34
CA GLY A 167 -9.48 10.86 -4.79
C GLY A 167 -8.21 10.81 -3.94
N PRO A 168 -7.76 11.97 -3.44
CA PRO A 168 -6.62 12.05 -2.53
C PRO A 168 -7.03 11.57 -1.12
N THR A 169 -6.08 10.99 -0.40
CA THR A 169 -6.20 10.68 1.03
C THR A 169 -6.01 11.95 1.86
N ASP A 170 -6.85 12.14 2.89
CA ASP A 170 -6.72 13.21 3.86
C ASP A 170 -6.00 12.71 5.13
N PRO A 171 -5.10 13.50 5.77
CA PRO A 171 -4.48 13.14 7.06
C PRO A 171 -5.48 12.73 8.15
N ALA A 172 -6.71 13.28 8.14
CA ALA A 172 -7.75 12.87 9.09
C ALA A 172 -8.22 11.41 8.90
N GLU A 173 -8.12 10.87 7.68
CA GLU A 173 -8.41 9.46 7.42
C GLU A 173 -7.35 8.56 8.06
N ILE A 174 -6.05 8.94 7.97
CA ILE A 174 -4.95 8.26 8.64
C ILE A 174 -5.15 8.27 10.16
N ALA A 175 -5.49 9.43 10.73
CA ALA A 175 -5.76 9.55 12.16
C ALA A 175 -6.94 8.64 12.60
N ALA A 176 -8.02 8.58 11.79
CA ALA A 176 -9.16 7.71 12.06
C ALA A 176 -8.79 6.22 12.02
N ILE A 177 -7.92 5.80 11.09
CA ILE A 177 -7.38 4.44 11.04
C ILE A 177 -6.52 4.18 12.27
N ARG A 178 -5.60 5.10 12.61
CA ARG A 178 -4.69 4.93 13.76
C ARG A 178 -5.41 4.79 15.08
N GLU A 179 -6.55 5.50 15.26
CA GLU A 179 -7.41 5.37 16.44
C GLU A 179 -8.12 4.01 16.54
N ALA A 180 -8.36 3.35 15.40
CA ALA A 180 -9.17 2.13 15.32
C ALA A 180 -8.35 0.84 15.44
N VAL A 181 -7.03 0.88 15.16
CA VAL A 181 -6.19 -0.33 15.15
C VAL A 181 -5.09 -0.29 16.21
N ALA A 182 -4.57 -1.46 16.56
CA ALA A 182 -3.48 -1.61 17.52
C ALA A 182 -2.16 -0.97 17.00
N PRO A 183 -1.23 -0.59 17.88
CA PRO A 183 0.05 0.01 17.49
C PRO A 183 0.88 -0.87 16.53
N GLU A 184 0.71 -2.18 16.59
CA GLU A 184 1.43 -3.17 15.79
C GLU A 184 0.94 -3.19 14.33
N THR A 185 -0.31 -2.83 14.07
CA THR A 185 -0.86 -2.68 12.72
C THR A 185 -0.37 -1.39 12.11
N GLU A 186 0.43 -1.47 11.05
CA GLU A 186 1.01 -0.31 10.38
C GLU A 186 0.03 0.35 9.41
N ILE A 187 0.34 1.56 8.96
CA ILE A 187 -0.53 2.33 8.05
C ILE A 187 0.28 2.80 6.84
N LYS A 188 -0.22 2.47 5.63
CA LYS A 188 0.29 2.99 4.37
C LYS A 188 -0.65 4.06 3.82
N ALA A 189 -0.17 5.30 3.73
CA ALA A 189 -0.88 6.38 3.07
C ALA A 189 -0.63 6.35 1.56
N SER A 190 -1.68 6.41 0.76
CA SER A 190 -1.62 6.41 -0.71
C SER A 190 -2.74 7.26 -1.30
N GLY A 191 -2.50 7.88 -2.45
CA GLY A 191 -3.49 8.71 -3.15
C GLY A 191 -3.21 10.22 -2.98
N GLY A 192 -2.78 10.87 -4.06
CA GLY A 192 -2.62 12.32 -4.13
C GLY A 192 -1.37 12.90 -3.46
N ILE A 193 -0.45 12.08 -2.94
CA ILE A 193 0.76 12.55 -2.25
C ILE A 193 1.86 12.80 -3.29
N SER A 194 2.36 14.04 -3.37
CA SER A 194 3.27 14.49 -4.41
C SER A 194 4.43 15.36 -3.93
N THR A 195 4.41 15.80 -2.67
CA THR A 195 5.46 16.62 -2.05
C THR A 195 5.91 16.03 -0.72
N PHE A 196 7.10 16.44 -0.26
CA PHE A 196 7.62 16.05 1.06
C PHE A 196 6.71 16.54 2.21
N ASP A 197 6.18 17.76 2.12
CA ASP A 197 5.30 18.32 3.15
C ASP A 197 4.02 17.49 3.28
N GLU A 198 3.38 17.10 2.16
CA GLU A 198 2.22 16.20 2.17
C GLU A 198 2.57 14.83 2.77
N ALA A 199 3.72 14.25 2.40
CA ALA A 199 4.16 12.99 2.99
C ALA A 199 4.39 13.11 4.50
N LEU A 200 4.97 14.22 4.96
CA LEU A 200 5.20 14.49 6.37
C LEU A 200 3.90 14.67 7.15
N GLU A 201 2.86 15.30 6.56
CA GLU A 201 1.53 15.39 7.16
C GLU A 201 0.90 14.01 7.37
N MET A 202 1.03 13.09 6.38
CA MET A 202 0.56 11.71 6.53
C MET A 202 1.29 10.96 7.65
N VAL A 203 2.62 11.14 7.73
CA VAL A 203 3.42 10.53 8.80
C VAL A 203 3.07 11.11 10.18
N ALA A 204 2.86 12.42 10.27
CA ALA A 204 2.41 13.07 11.51
C ALA A 204 1.04 12.57 11.98
N ALA A 205 0.16 12.19 11.04
CA ALA A 205 -1.15 11.59 11.31
C ALA A 205 -1.07 10.11 11.71
N GLY A 206 0.09 9.44 11.52
CA GLY A 206 0.31 8.05 11.95
C GLY A 206 0.71 7.06 10.85
N ALA A 207 0.90 7.51 9.60
CA ALA A 207 1.41 6.63 8.55
C ALA A 207 2.88 6.28 8.77
N THR A 208 3.26 5.06 8.43
CA THR A 208 4.64 4.54 8.48
C THR A 208 5.20 4.24 7.09
N ARG A 209 4.34 4.26 6.07
CA ARG A 209 4.66 4.00 4.68
C ARG A 209 3.90 4.96 3.76
N ILE A 210 4.52 5.37 2.67
CA ILE A 210 3.93 6.24 1.65
C ILE A 210 3.90 5.51 0.31
N GLY A 211 2.72 5.39 -0.30
CA GLY A 211 2.56 4.87 -1.65
C GLY A 211 2.31 6.00 -2.63
N ALA A 212 3.21 6.22 -3.58
CA ALA A 212 3.10 7.33 -4.53
C ALA A 212 3.68 6.98 -5.91
N SER A 213 3.01 7.44 -6.97
CA SER A 213 3.59 7.47 -8.32
C SER A 213 4.56 8.64 -8.52
N SER A 214 4.54 9.60 -7.60
CA SER A 214 5.36 10.83 -7.59
C SER A 214 6.55 10.72 -6.62
N GLY A 215 7.08 9.51 -6.37
CA GLY A 215 8.17 9.30 -5.40
C GLY A 215 9.37 10.21 -5.63
N VAL A 216 9.79 10.40 -6.88
CA VAL A 216 10.89 11.31 -7.26
C VAL A 216 10.57 12.75 -6.87
N ALA A 217 9.36 13.24 -7.19
CA ALA A 217 8.95 14.60 -6.84
C ALA A 217 8.89 14.82 -5.31
N ILE A 218 8.40 13.82 -4.55
CA ILE A 218 8.42 13.86 -3.08
C ILE A 218 9.86 14.02 -2.57
N TYR A 219 10.80 13.23 -3.10
CA TYR A 219 12.20 13.28 -2.70
C TYR A 219 12.87 14.61 -3.10
N GLU A 220 12.65 15.11 -4.30
CA GLU A 220 13.23 16.37 -4.78
C GLU A 220 12.73 17.59 -3.98
N THR A 221 11.53 17.55 -3.43
CA THR A 221 10.99 18.63 -2.58
C THR A 221 11.54 18.62 -1.14
N THR A 222 12.44 17.68 -0.80
CA THR A 222 13.22 17.72 0.45
C THR A 222 14.38 18.73 0.41
N GLN A 223 14.74 19.18 -0.81
CA GLN A 223 15.86 20.08 -1.05
C GLN A 223 15.40 21.54 -0.88
#